data_fe2a08bfe889cadfae48af29b421642d
#
_entry.id   fe2a08bfe889cadfae48af29b421642d
#
_cell.length_a   1.000
_cell.length_b   1.000
_cell.length_c   1.000
_cell.angle_alpha   90.00
_cell.angle_beta   90.00
_cell.angle_gamma   90.00
#
_symmetry.space_group_name_H-M   'P 1'
#
loop_
_entity.id
_entity.type
_entity.pdbx_description
1 polymer ?
#
loop_
_entity_poly.entity_id
_entity_poly.type
_entity_poly.pdbx_seq_one_letter_code
_entity_poly.pdbx_strand_id
1 'polypeptide(L)'
;MQKTKEKVLKVGMHDEDKFDREKRIPWIKFNLIQKSRVLVVGAGALGNEVGKNLVLSGFKKISIVDMDKIVKSNLSRCALFKVEDVEKGYLKAEVLARELKKIDPSVEVSWYSKAIQELPEDFLKQFDIVFGCLDNIMARLYINSHAYYYGIPLVDGGTLGTSGKVQVVIPPKTACIECGMNKTHFKNLEQIFSCSGREDVTIYSPKLPAEITTTAVIAALQVLTGIKIISKQYDALPQNLIYYDGYRNVFEVLEVPINKNCPNHIMEKSTKGKKKQPE
;
A
#
# COMPACT_ATOMS: atom_id res chain seq x y z
N MET A 1 2.64 30.83 -7.06
CA MET A 1 1.33 30.17 -6.88
C MET A 1 0.42 30.52 -8.08
N GLN A 2 0.31 29.64 -9.07
CA GLN A 2 -0.67 29.81 -10.15
C GLN A 2 -2.05 29.48 -9.57
N LYS A 3 -2.93 30.48 -9.54
CA LYS A 3 -4.36 30.28 -9.24
C LYS A 3 -4.98 29.45 -10.37
N THR A 4 -5.05 28.14 -10.18
CA THR A 4 -5.86 27.26 -11.03
C THR A 4 -7.32 27.66 -10.83
N LYS A 5 -7.96 28.16 -11.88
CA LYS A 5 -9.40 28.47 -11.86
C LYS A 5 -10.17 27.16 -11.62
N GLU A 6 -10.82 27.06 -10.48
CA GLU A 6 -11.78 25.99 -10.22
C GLU A 6 -12.85 26.03 -11.29
N LYS A 7 -13.08 24.91 -11.98
CA LYS A 7 -14.24 24.76 -12.87
C LYS A 7 -15.48 24.55 -11.99
N VAL A 8 -16.11 25.65 -11.62
CA VAL A 8 -17.38 25.61 -10.90
C VAL A 8 -18.49 25.10 -11.84
N LEU A 9 -19.27 24.14 -11.37
CA LEU A 9 -20.47 23.66 -12.06
C LEU A 9 -21.46 24.82 -12.28
N LYS A 10 -21.84 25.03 -13.53
CA LYS A 10 -23.01 25.82 -13.83
C LYS A 10 -24.26 24.97 -13.58
N VAL A 11 -25.29 25.57 -12.99
CA VAL A 11 -26.59 24.90 -12.80
C VAL A 11 -27.08 24.36 -14.14
N GLY A 12 -27.44 23.07 -14.19
CA GLY A 12 -27.91 22.42 -15.43
C GLY A 12 -26.84 21.67 -16.25
N MET A 13 -25.57 21.64 -15.84
CA MET A 13 -24.57 20.78 -16.48
C MET A 13 -24.73 19.33 -15.99
N HIS A 14 -24.79 18.40 -16.92
CA HIS A 14 -24.75 16.95 -16.63
C HIS A 14 -23.31 16.47 -16.46
N ASP A 15 -23.12 15.40 -15.67
CA ASP A 15 -21.83 14.71 -15.56
C ASP A 15 -21.48 14.07 -16.93
N GLU A 16 -20.25 14.30 -17.42
CA GLU A 16 -19.78 13.73 -18.70
C GLU A 16 -19.53 12.23 -18.58
N ASP A 17 -18.98 11.82 -17.44
CA ASP A 17 -18.76 10.41 -17.08
C ASP A 17 -18.71 10.23 -15.55
N LYS A 18 -18.54 8.99 -15.09
CA LYS A 18 -18.49 8.65 -13.66
C LYS A 18 -17.35 9.32 -12.87
N PHE A 19 -16.34 9.83 -13.52
CA PHE A 19 -15.18 10.51 -12.92
C PHE A 19 -15.23 12.04 -13.12
N ASP A 20 -16.31 12.59 -13.63
CA ASP A 20 -16.43 14.01 -13.95
C ASP A 20 -16.12 14.90 -12.74
N ARG A 21 -16.55 14.50 -11.54
CA ARG A 21 -16.31 15.27 -10.32
C ARG A 21 -14.84 15.24 -9.88
N GLU A 22 -14.16 14.11 -9.99
CA GLU A 22 -12.73 13.98 -9.66
C GLU A 22 -11.84 14.75 -10.64
N LYS A 23 -12.20 14.73 -11.94
CA LYS A 23 -11.50 15.50 -12.97
C LYS A 23 -11.56 17.03 -12.75
N ARG A 24 -12.49 17.51 -11.93
CA ARG A 24 -12.61 18.91 -11.55
C ARG A 24 -11.69 19.33 -10.42
N ILE A 25 -11.05 18.38 -9.72
CA ILE A 25 -10.07 18.67 -8.67
C ILE A 25 -8.75 19.07 -9.34
N PRO A 26 -8.29 20.34 -9.23
CA PRO A 26 -7.25 20.88 -10.12
C PRO A 26 -5.88 20.20 -9.99
N TRP A 27 -5.56 19.65 -8.80
CA TRP A 27 -4.28 19.02 -8.55
C TRP A 27 -4.25 17.54 -8.94
N ILE A 28 -5.40 16.89 -9.14
CA ILE A 28 -5.49 15.49 -9.57
C ILE A 28 -5.18 15.42 -11.07
N LYS A 29 -4.09 14.74 -11.41
CA LYS A 29 -3.71 14.46 -12.80
C LYS A 29 -4.34 13.16 -13.25
N PHE A 30 -5.64 13.18 -13.53
CA PHE A 30 -6.45 12.00 -13.81
C PHE A 30 -5.86 11.10 -14.90
N ASN A 31 -5.31 11.68 -15.97
CA ASN A 31 -4.66 10.92 -17.04
C ASN A 31 -3.43 10.11 -16.55
N LEU A 32 -2.70 10.60 -15.55
CA LEU A 32 -1.59 9.84 -14.96
C LEU A 32 -2.12 8.69 -14.11
N ILE A 33 -3.21 8.92 -13.35
CA ILE A 33 -3.86 7.88 -12.55
C ILE A 33 -4.30 6.72 -13.44
N GLN A 34 -5.00 7.00 -14.54
CA GLN A 34 -5.48 5.97 -15.46
C GLN A 34 -4.36 5.15 -16.12
N LYS A 35 -3.19 5.75 -16.36
CA LYS A 35 -2.06 5.09 -17.01
C LYS A 35 -1.18 4.33 -16.02
N SER A 36 -1.22 4.67 -14.74
CA SER A 36 -0.33 4.09 -13.73
C SER A 36 -0.64 2.61 -13.48
N ARG A 37 0.43 1.86 -13.22
CA ARG A 37 0.41 0.45 -12.83
C ARG A 37 0.64 0.38 -11.34
N VAL A 38 -0.33 -0.12 -10.60
CA VAL A 38 -0.26 -0.19 -9.15
C VAL A 38 -0.21 -1.62 -8.65
N LEU A 39 0.54 -1.84 -7.58
CA LEU A 39 0.62 -3.11 -6.89
C LEU A 39 0.01 -2.98 -5.49
N VAL A 40 -0.90 -3.87 -5.15
CA VAL A 40 -1.47 -4.05 -3.81
C VAL A 40 -0.92 -5.35 -3.24
N VAL A 41 -0.15 -5.28 -2.17
CA VAL A 41 0.41 -6.46 -1.49
C VAL A 41 -0.35 -6.69 -0.20
N GLY A 42 -1.11 -7.79 -0.16
CA GLY A 42 -2.10 -8.13 0.86
C GLY A 42 -3.52 -7.82 0.39
N ALA A 43 -4.40 -8.85 0.38
CA ALA A 43 -5.81 -8.75 0.03
C ALA A 43 -6.74 -8.95 1.25
N GLY A 44 -6.23 -8.68 2.45
CA GLY A 44 -7.01 -8.64 3.68
C GLY A 44 -7.92 -7.41 3.79
N ALA A 45 -8.23 -6.98 5.00
CA ALA A 45 -9.12 -5.85 5.24
C ALA A 45 -8.63 -4.54 4.56
N LEU A 46 -7.35 -4.17 4.77
CA LEU A 46 -6.75 -3.02 4.10
C LEU A 46 -6.75 -3.16 2.58
N GLY A 47 -6.32 -4.32 2.06
CA GLY A 47 -6.27 -4.54 0.61
C GLY A 47 -7.64 -4.49 -0.06
N ASN A 48 -8.70 -4.95 0.60
CA ASN A 48 -10.08 -4.80 0.13
C ASN A 48 -10.48 -3.33 -0.03
N GLU A 49 -10.24 -2.52 1.01
CA GLU A 49 -10.56 -1.10 1.01
C GLU A 49 -9.67 -0.31 0.04
N VAL A 50 -8.37 -0.58 0.01
CA VAL A 50 -7.43 0.03 -0.96
C VAL A 50 -7.84 -0.30 -2.38
N GLY A 51 -8.08 -1.58 -2.72
CA GLY A 51 -8.48 -2.00 -4.05
C GLY A 51 -9.77 -1.32 -4.53
N LYS A 52 -10.80 -1.32 -3.67
CA LYS A 52 -12.06 -0.60 -3.92
C LYS A 52 -11.82 0.89 -4.21
N ASN A 53 -11.07 1.56 -3.34
CA ASN A 53 -10.81 2.98 -3.46
C ASN A 53 -9.98 3.31 -4.71
N LEU A 54 -9.00 2.48 -5.08
CA LEU A 54 -8.22 2.63 -6.33
C LEU A 54 -9.12 2.59 -7.57
N VAL A 55 -10.00 1.59 -7.67
CA VAL A 55 -10.93 1.48 -8.80
C VAL A 55 -11.86 2.68 -8.89
N LEU A 56 -12.44 3.09 -7.76
CA LEU A 56 -13.34 4.24 -7.68
C LEU A 56 -12.62 5.57 -7.98
N SER A 57 -11.32 5.66 -7.71
CA SER A 57 -10.47 6.83 -8.06
C SER A 57 -9.90 6.77 -9.48
N GLY A 58 -10.32 5.83 -10.30
CA GLY A 58 -9.97 5.79 -11.73
C GLY A 58 -8.67 5.08 -12.09
N PHE A 59 -8.01 4.39 -11.16
CA PHE A 59 -6.88 3.52 -11.49
C PHE A 59 -7.36 2.34 -12.36
N LYS A 60 -6.64 2.08 -13.46
CA LYS A 60 -7.05 1.09 -14.46
C LYS A 60 -6.22 -0.19 -14.47
N LYS A 61 -5.01 -0.16 -13.95
CA LYS A 61 -4.06 -1.29 -14.01
C LYS A 61 -3.62 -1.65 -12.59
N ILE A 62 -4.25 -2.68 -12.02
CA ILE A 62 -4.06 -3.09 -10.64
C ILE A 62 -3.56 -4.54 -10.60
N SER A 63 -2.49 -4.79 -9.87
CA SER A 63 -2.03 -6.14 -9.55
C SER A 63 -2.17 -6.39 -8.05
N ILE A 64 -2.59 -7.60 -7.68
CA ILE A 64 -2.86 -8.00 -6.30
C ILE A 64 -2.03 -9.23 -5.97
N VAL A 65 -1.33 -9.20 -4.84
CA VAL A 65 -0.55 -10.33 -4.33
C VAL A 65 -1.05 -10.71 -2.94
N ASP A 66 -1.53 -11.93 -2.78
CA ASP A 66 -1.91 -12.52 -1.48
C ASP A 66 -1.99 -14.04 -1.62
N MET A 67 -1.34 -14.78 -0.73
CA MET A 67 -1.29 -16.25 -0.80
C MET A 67 -2.43 -16.95 -0.07
N ASP A 68 -3.21 -16.23 0.74
CA ASP A 68 -4.16 -16.81 1.66
C ASP A 68 -5.52 -17.14 1.04
N LYS A 69 -6.21 -18.09 1.68
CA LYS A 69 -7.63 -18.34 1.48
C LYS A 69 -8.49 -17.44 2.36
N ILE A 70 -9.73 -17.22 1.92
CA ILE A 70 -10.72 -16.49 2.70
C ILE A 70 -11.20 -17.36 3.85
N VAL A 71 -11.24 -16.78 5.06
CA VAL A 71 -11.73 -17.43 6.28
C VAL A 71 -12.89 -16.63 6.91
N LYS A 72 -13.69 -17.29 7.76
CA LYS A 72 -14.89 -16.66 8.38
C LYS A 72 -14.59 -15.33 9.06
N SER A 73 -13.46 -15.19 9.74
CA SER A 73 -13.09 -13.94 10.41
C SER A 73 -12.80 -12.78 9.45
N ASN A 74 -12.61 -13.03 8.15
CA ASN A 74 -12.46 -11.97 7.17
C ASN A 74 -13.77 -11.25 6.87
N LEU A 75 -14.91 -11.92 6.99
CA LEU A 75 -16.24 -11.40 6.60
C LEU A 75 -16.68 -10.19 7.41
N SER A 76 -16.15 -9.98 8.61
CA SER A 76 -16.48 -8.81 9.43
C SER A 76 -15.77 -7.52 8.99
N ARG A 77 -14.72 -7.63 8.13
CA ARG A 77 -13.87 -6.50 7.80
C ARG A 77 -13.37 -6.45 6.34
N CYS A 78 -13.70 -7.44 5.53
CA CYS A 78 -13.37 -7.46 4.10
C CYS A 78 -14.67 -7.31 3.30
N ALA A 79 -15.01 -6.09 2.95
CA ALA A 79 -16.33 -5.74 2.39
C ALA A 79 -16.65 -6.45 1.05
N LEU A 80 -15.64 -6.89 0.32
CA LEU A 80 -15.80 -7.54 -0.99
C LEU A 80 -15.84 -9.07 -0.91
N PHE A 81 -15.72 -9.68 0.28
CA PHE A 81 -15.81 -11.11 0.47
C PHE A 81 -17.18 -11.54 0.97
N LYS A 82 -17.66 -12.70 0.54
CA LYS A 82 -18.95 -13.25 0.84
C LYS A 82 -18.85 -14.58 1.57
N VAL A 83 -19.94 -15.00 2.22
CA VAL A 83 -20.01 -16.29 2.91
C VAL A 83 -19.68 -17.45 1.97
N GLU A 84 -20.22 -17.42 0.75
CA GLU A 84 -19.95 -18.44 -0.26
C GLU A 84 -18.49 -18.56 -0.67
N ASP A 85 -17.70 -17.47 -0.60
CA ASP A 85 -16.27 -17.50 -0.90
C ASP A 85 -15.49 -18.29 0.16
N VAL A 86 -15.93 -18.23 1.42
CA VAL A 86 -15.39 -19.02 2.53
C VAL A 86 -15.73 -20.50 2.36
N GLU A 87 -16.98 -20.81 2.04
CA GLU A 87 -17.47 -22.18 1.87
C GLU A 87 -16.75 -22.91 0.72
N LYS A 88 -16.48 -22.19 -0.35
CA LYS A 88 -15.74 -22.71 -1.52
C LYS A 88 -14.23 -22.69 -1.36
N GLY A 89 -13.70 -22.09 -0.30
CA GLY A 89 -12.26 -22.00 -0.02
C GLY A 89 -11.49 -21.18 -1.04
N TYR A 90 -12.11 -20.14 -1.58
CA TYR A 90 -11.47 -19.27 -2.58
C TYR A 90 -10.31 -18.45 -2.02
N LEU A 91 -9.40 -18.08 -2.92
CA LEU A 91 -8.22 -17.28 -2.62
C LEU A 91 -8.56 -15.79 -2.49
N LYS A 92 -7.96 -15.10 -1.51
CA LYS A 92 -8.21 -13.68 -1.27
C LYS A 92 -7.93 -12.82 -2.50
N ALA A 93 -6.76 -13.01 -3.14
CA ALA A 93 -6.36 -12.22 -4.30
C ALA A 93 -7.28 -12.43 -5.50
N GLU A 94 -7.71 -13.68 -5.76
CA GLU A 94 -8.65 -14.03 -6.81
C GLU A 94 -10.00 -13.33 -6.65
N VAL A 95 -10.60 -13.49 -5.45
CA VAL A 95 -11.92 -12.92 -5.17
C VAL A 95 -11.87 -11.41 -5.21
N LEU A 96 -10.84 -10.80 -4.62
CA LEU A 96 -10.68 -9.35 -4.68
C LEU A 96 -10.59 -8.87 -6.13
N ALA A 97 -9.78 -9.51 -6.97
CA ALA A 97 -9.68 -9.16 -8.39
C ALA A 97 -11.03 -9.28 -9.13
N ARG A 98 -11.78 -10.35 -8.86
CA ARG A 98 -13.11 -10.58 -9.42
C ARG A 98 -14.09 -9.47 -9.00
N GLU A 99 -14.14 -9.12 -7.73
CA GLU A 99 -15.07 -8.11 -7.21
C GLU A 99 -14.70 -6.70 -7.67
N LEU A 100 -13.41 -6.37 -7.81
CA LEU A 100 -12.97 -5.09 -8.37
C LEU A 100 -13.42 -4.92 -9.84
N LYS A 101 -13.38 -5.98 -10.65
CA LYS A 101 -13.91 -5.96 -12.02
C LYS A 101 -15.43 -5.78 -12.08
N LYS A 102 -16.18 -6.16 -11.03
CA LYS A 102 -17.61 -5.87 -10.96
C LYS A 102 -17.90 -4.40 -10.65
N ILE A 103 -17.03 -3.73 -9.87
CA ILE A 103 -17.15 -2.28 -9.61
C ILE A 103 -16.91 -1.50 -10.91
N ASP A 104 -15.89 -1.87 -11.66
CA ASP A 104 -15.59 -1.27 -12.97
C ASP A 104 -15.07 -2.32 -13.95
N PRO A 105 -15.91 -2.80 -14.91
CA PRO A 105 -15.49 -3.79 -15.89
C PRO A 105 -14.32 -3.38 -16.78
N SER A 106 -14.00 -2.08 -16.86
CA SER A 106 -12.88 -1.57 -17.68
C SER A 106 -11.53 -1.61 -16.98
N VAL A 107 -11.47 -2.11 -15.73
CA VAL A 107 -10.22 -2.24 -14.98
C VAL A 107 -9.49 -3.53 -15.33
N GLU A 108 -8.22 -3.41 -15.64
CA GLU A 108 -7.31 -4.54 -15.83
C GLU A 108 -6.79 -4.95 -14.44
N VAL A 109 -7.27 -6.10 -13.93
CA VAL A 109 -6.82 -6.63 -12.64
C VAL A 109 -6.13 -7.96 -12.85
N SER A 110 -4.86 -8.04 -12.45
CA SER A 110 -4.07 -9.26 -12.34
C SER A 110 -3.96 -9.67 -10.87
N TRP A 111 -3.90 -10.97 -10.59
CA TRP A 111 -3.74 -11.47 -9.24
C TRP A 111 -2.74 -12.62 -9.18
N TYR A 112 -2.07 -12.75 -8.04
CA TYR A 112 -1.04 -13.75 -7.76
C TYR A 112 -1.30 -14.35 -6.38
N SER A 113 -1.57 -15.66 -6.36
CA SER A 113 -1.78 -16.43 -5.13
C SER A 113 -0.45 -17.01 -4.63
N LYS A 114 0.45 -16.11 -4.27
CA LYS A 114 1.81 -16.43 -3.80
C LYS A 114 2.22 -15.46 -2.71
N ALA A 115 3.17 -15.86 -1.89
CA ALA A 115 3.89 -14.88 -1.08
C ALA A 115 4.68 -13.94 -1.99
N ILE A 116 4.81 -12.67 -1.60
CA ILE A 116 5.55 -11.69 -2.43
C ILE A 116 7.00 -12.10 -2.65
N GLN A 117 7.59 -12.86 -1.72
CA GLN A 117 8.94 -13.38 -1.79
C GLN A 117 9.12 -14.52 -2.81
N GLU A 118 8.03 -15.15 -3.26
CA GLU A 118 8.04 -16.22 -4.26
C GLU A 118 7.94 -15.69 -5.70
N LEU A 119 7.71 -14.40 -5.85
CA LEU A 119 7.68 -13.73 -7.15
C LEU A 119 9.10 -13.35 -7.59
N PRO A 120 9.34 -13.14 -8.89
CA PRO A 120 10.67 -12.73 -9.38
C PRO A 120 11.21 -11.52 -8.62
N GLU A 121 12.52 -11.50 -8.35
CA GLU A 121 13.17 -10.43 -7.58
C GLU A 121 12.90 -9.04 -8.16
N ASP A 122 12.81 -8.94 -9.47
CA ASP A 122 12.54 -7.69 -10.17
C ASP A 122 11.05 -7.42 -10.42
N PHE A 123 10.15 -8.22 -9.81
CA PHE A 123 8.70 -8.11 -10.00
C PHE A 123 8.16 -6.70 -9.74
N LEU A 124 8.73 -5.99 -8.75
CA LEU A 124 8.29 -4.65 -8.40
C LEU A 124 8.58 -3.60 -9.48
N LYS A 125 9.60 -3.79 -10.32
CA LYS A 125 10.01 -2.82 -11.38
C LYS A 125 8.92 -2.45 -12.36
N GLN A 126 7.91 -3.29 -12.52
CA GLN A 126 6.83 -3.05 -13.47
C GLN A 126 5.75 -2.09 -12.96
N PHE A 127 5.85 -1.60 -11.70
CA PHE A 127 4.84 -0.76 -11.07
C PHE A 127 5.35 0.65 -10.80
N ASP A 128 4.42 1.61 -10.87
CA ASP A 128 4.67 3.02 -10.58
C ASP A 128 4.55 3.34 -9.08
N ILE A 129 3.83 2.47 -8.34
CA ILE A 129 3.62 2.61 -6.89
C ILE A 129 3.19 1.27 -6.29
N VAL A 130 3.59 1.04 -5.03
CA VAL A 130 3.21 -0.14 -4.23
C VAL A 130 2.39 0.30 -3.02
N PHE A 131 1.27 -0.40 -2.77
CA PHE A 131 0.47 -0.28 -1.57
C PHE A 131 0.72 -1.49 -0.67
N GLY A 132 1.35 -1.27 0.48
CA GLY A 132 1.57 -2.29 1.51
C GLY A 132 0.32 -2.44 2.38
N CYS A 133 -0.32 -3.63 2.33
CA CYS A 133 -1.53 -3.95 3.08
C CYS A 133 -1.33 -5.24 3.91
N LEU A 134 -0.12 -5.46 4.38
CA LEU A 134 0.35 -6.66 5.05
C LEU A 134 0.18 -6.58 6.57
N ASP A 135 0.02 -7.72 7.22
CA ASP A 135 -0.07 -7.87 8.66
C ASP A 135 1.22 -8.42 9.30
N ASN A 136 2.18 -8.89 8.50
CA ASN A 136 3.45 -9.40 8.99
C ASN A 136 4.63 -8.50 8.62
N ILE A 137 5.55 -8.34 9.57
CA ILE A 137 6.69 -7.42 9.44
C ILE A 137 7.70 -7.87 8.38
N MET A 138 7.86 -9.17 8.18
CA MET A 138 8.85 -9.71 7.22
C MET A 138 8.49 -9.39 5.78
N ALA A 139 7.23 -9.61 5.41
CA ALA A 139 6.75 -9.24 4.08
C ALA A 139 6.78 -7.72 3.87
N ARG A 140 6.52 -6.91 4.93
CA ARG A 140 6.68 -5.44 4.85
C ARG A 140 8.13 -5.03 4.60
N LEU A 141 9.08 -5.65 5.29
CA LEU A 141 10.51 -5.36 5.09
C LEU A 141 10.97 -5.79 3.70
N TYR A 142 10.47 -6.92 3.21
CA TYR A 142 10.77 -7.38 1.86
C TYR A 142 10.32 -6.36 0.80
N ILE A 143 9.04 -5.95 0.80
CA ILE A 143 8.56 -4.96 -0.16
C ILE A 143 9.25 -3.60 0.02
N ASN A 144 9.57 -3.20 1.26
CA ASN A 144 10.29 -1.97 1.55
C ASN A 144 11.68 -1.95 0.92
N SER A 145 12.48 -3.01 1.13
CA SER A 145 13.83 -3.10 0.59
C SER A 145 13.84 -3.11 -0.93
N HIS A 146 12.95 -3.89 -1.56
CA HIS A 146 12.85 -3.97 -3.02
C HIS A 146 12.32 -2.68 -3.64
N ALA A 147 11.27 -2.08 -3.07
CA ALA A 147 10.76 -0.78 -3.51
C ALA A 147 11.84 0.30 -3.41
N TYR A 148 12.57 0.31 -2.29
CA TYR A 148 13.67 1.25 -2.09
C TYR A 148 14.78 1.06 -3.10
N TYR A 149 15.23 -0.19 -3.31
CA TYR A 149 16.28 -0.54 -4.26
C TYR A 149 15.95 -0.15 -5.70
N TYR A 150 14.69 -0.36 -6.12
CA TYR A 150 14.23 -0.02 -7.46
C TYR A 150 13.73 1.42 -7.62
N GLY A 151 13.73 2.21 -6.54
CA GLY A 151 13.28 3.61 -6.59
C GLY A 151 11.77 3.77 -6.73
N ILE A 152 10.98 2.77 -6.32
CA ILE A 152 9.52 2.75 -6.46
C ILE A 152 8.88 3.29 -5.18
N PRO A 153 7.95 4.25 -5.25
CA PRO A 153 7.21 4.71 -4.10
C PRO A 153 6.41 3.59 -3.43
N LEU A 154 6.47 3.53 -2.09
CA LEU A 154 5.70 2.62 -1.26
C LEU A 154 4.83 3.40 -0.29
N VAL A 155 3.54 3.08 -0.25
CA VAL A 155 2.60 3.58 0.74
C VAL A 155 2.15 2.42 1.61
N ASP A 156 2.75 2.29 2.79
CA ASP A 156 2.51 1.16 3.71
C ASP A 156 1.46 1.51 4.75
N GLY A 157 0.39 0.73 4.82
CA GLY A 157 -0.67 0.85 5.83
C GLY A 157 -0.57 -0.23 6.90
N GLY A 158 -0.98 0.10 8.10
CA GLY A 158 -1.07 -0.84 9.20
C GLY A 158 -2.14 -0.44 10.19
N THR A 159 -2.88 -1.42 10.71
CA THR A 159 -3.94 -1.21 11.71
C THR A 159 -3.75 -2.15 12.90
N LEU A 160 -4.13 -1.67 14.07
CA LEU A 160 -4.16 -2.43 15.32
C LEU A 160 -5.34 -1.95 16.18
N GLY A 161 -6.39 -2.75 16.28
CA GLY A 161 -7.63 -2.35 16.95
C GLY A 161 -8.24 -1.12 16.27
N THR A 162 -8.36 -0.04 17.02
CA THR A 162 -8.88 1.26 16.58
C THR A 162 -7.79 2.27 16.21
N SER A 163 -6.53 1.84 16.17
CA SER A 163 -5.41 2.68 15.76
C SER A 163 -4.82 2.20 14.44
N GLY A 164 -4.21 3.12 13.70
CA GLY A 164 -3.56 2.80 12.45
C GLY A 164 -2.51 3.81 12.03
N LYS A 165 -1.73 3.45 11.03
CA LYS A 165 -0.70 4.32 10.46
C LYS A 165 -0.60 4.15 8.95
N VAL A 166 -0.14 5.22 8.29
CA VAL A 166 0.33 5.18 6.90
C VAL A 166 1.75 5.71 6.87
N GLN A 167 2.68 4.90 6.39
CA GLN A 167 4.06 5.33 6.15
C GLN A 167 4.30 5.51 4.66
N VAL A 168 4.87 6.67 4.32
CA VAL A 168 5.14 7.09 2.94
C VAL A 168 6.63 6.97 2.69
N VAL A 169 7.02 6.10 1.76
CA VAL A 169 8.41 5.88 1.37
C VAL A 169 8.60 6.34 -0.07
N ILE A 170 9.37 7.40 -0.26
CA ILE A 170 9.77 7.95 -1.57
C ILE A 170 11.29 7.82 -1.69
N PRO A 171 11.79 6.74 -2.29
CA PRO A 171 13.23 6.57 -2.44
C PRO A 171 13.85 7.65 -3.33
N PRO A 172 15.01 8.20 -3.00
CA PRO A 172 15.76 8.09 -1.74
C PRO A 172 15.42 9.20 -0.72
N LYS A 173 14.32 9.94 -0.92
CA LYS A 173 14.04 11.22 -0.28
C LYS A 173 13.53 11.11 1.15
N THR A 174 12.81 10.03 1.49
CA THR A 174 12.21 9.85 2.80
C THR A 174 12.81 8.65 3.52
N ALA A 175 12.63 8.58 4.84
CA ALA A 175 12.93 7.39 5.60
C ALA A 175 12.11 6.19 5.09
N CYS A 176 12.73 5.03 5.04
CA CYS A 176 12.05 3.77 4.75
C CYS A 176 11.50 3.14 6.05
N ILE A 177 10.78 2.03 5.94
CA ILE A 177 10.18 1.35 7.10
C ILE A 177 11.25 0.97 8.14
N GLU A 178 12.40 0.46 7.69
CA GLU A 178 13.51 0.06 8.59
C GLU A 178 14.15 1.23 9.34
N CYS A 179 14.07 2.45 8.83
CA CYS A 179 14.59 3.62 9.53
C CYS A 179 13.93 3.84 10.91
N GLY A 180 12.65 3.50 11.02
CA GLY A 180 11.88 3.60 12.27
C GLY A 180 12.01 2.38 13.20
N MET A 181 12.77 1.34 12.80
CA MET A 181 12.93 0.14 13.60
C MET A 181 14.07 0.31 14.62
N ASN A 182 13.87 -0.21 15.82
CA ASN A 182 14.85 -0.26 16.87
C ASN A 182 15.40 -1.67 17.10
N LYS A 183 16.41 -1.77 17.98
CA LYS A 183 17.06 -3.08 18.31
C LYS A 183 16.08 -4.15 18.80
N THR A 184 14.99 -3.75 19.48
CA THR A 184 13.98 -4.68 19.97
C THR A 184 13.20 -5.33 18.82
N HIS A 185 12.87 -4.55 17.79
CA HIS A 185 12.24 -5.09 16.59
C HIS A 185 13.14 -6.13 15.90
N PHE A 186 14.44 -5.83 15.74
CA PHE A 186 15.39 -6.77 15.15
C PHE A 186 15.60 -8.02 15.99
N LYS A 187 15.69 -7.91 17.34
CA LYS A 187 15.76 -9.07 18.23
C LYS A 187 14.55 -9.99 18.10
N ASN A 188 13.36 -9.42 18.02
CA ASN A 188 12.14 -10.20 17.82
C ASN A 188 12.17 -10.95 16.48
N LEU A 189 12.68 -10.32 15.42
CA LEU A 189 12.89 -10.98 14.14
C LEU A 189 13.93 -12.12 14.23
N GLU A 190 15.07 -11.88 14.87
CA GLU A 190 16.11 -12.90 15.09
C GLU A 190 15.57 -14.12 15.86
N GLN A 191 14.73 -13.89 16.89
CA GLN A 191 14.10 -14.99 17.63
C GLN A 191 13.16 -15.83 16.76
N ILE A 192 12.42 -15.19 15.85
CA ILE A 192 11.55 -15.88 14.90
C ILE A 192 12.39 -16.76 13.96
N PHE A 193 13.57 -16.28 13.53
CA PHE A 193 14.45 -17.05 12.63
C PHE A 193 15.33 -18.09 13.32
N SER A 194 15.79 -17.82 14.53
CA SER A 194 16.64 -18.79 15.25
C SER A 194 15.89 -20.05 15.68
N CYS A 195 14.57 -19.98 15.76
CA CYS A 195 13.71 -21.14 16.03
C CYS A 195 13.37 -21.98 14.78
N SER A 196 13.77 -21.55 13.58
CA SER A 196 13.42 -22.19 12.30
C SER A 196 14.19 -23.47 11.98
N GLY A 197 14.97 -24.02 12.92
CA GLY A 197 15.58 -25.32 12.78
C GLY A 197 14.66 -26.53 13.04
N ARG A 198 13.36 -26.31 13.29
CA ARG A 198 12.34 -27.36 13.42
C ARG A 198 11.19 -27.08 12.47
N GLU A 199 10.92 -28.02 11.60
CA GLU A 199 9.86 -27.98 10.57
C GLU A 199 8.44 -27.84 11.12
N ASP A 200 8.22 -27.81 12.43
CA ASP A 200 6.91 -27.81 13.10
C ASP A 200 6.54 -26.50 13.81
N VAL A 201 7.29 -25.42 13.66
CA VAL A 201 6.86 -24.15 14.22
C VAL A 201 5.95 -23.44 13.20
N THR A 202 4.68 -23.82 13.22
CA THR A 202 3.62 -22.89 12.83
C THR A 202 3.84 -21.62 13.66
N ILE A 203 4.46 -20.63 13.06
CA ILE A 203 4.66 -19.31 13.68
C ILE A 203 3.26 -18.79 13.98
N TYR A 204 2.84 -18.94 15.21
CA TYR A 204 1.59 -18.39 15.73
C TYR A 204 1.77 -16.87 15.73
N SER A 205 1.59 -16.24 14.58
CA SER A 205 1.42 -14.81 14.55
C SER A 205 0.15 -14.50 15.34
N PRO A 206 0.25 -13.79 16.47
CA PRO A 206 -0.94 -13.47 17.25
C PRO A 206 -1.94 -12.75 16.32
N LYS A 207 -3.17 -13.24 16.28
CA LYS A 207 -4.24 -12.59 15.50
C LYS A 207 -4.48 -11.22 16.11
N LEU A 208 -3.98 -10.19 15.45
CA LEU A 208 -4.14 -8.82 15.91
C LEU A 208 -5.60 -8.39 15.79
N PRO A 209 -6.14 -7.65 16.77
CA PRO A 209 -7.46 -7.08 16.66
C PRO A 209 -7.51 -6.11 15.47
N ALA A 210 -8.62 -6.14 14.73
CA ALA A 210 -8.82 -5.28 13.58
C ALA A 210 -10.29 -4.88 13.51
N GLU A 211 -10.53 -3.60 13.28
CA GLU A 211 -11.84 -2.98 13.18
C GLU A 211 -11.98 -2.33 11.80
N ILE A 212 -13.16 -2.46 11.17
CA ILE A 212 -13.37 -2.07 9.77
C ILE A 212 -13.31 -0.56 9.56
N THR A 213 -13.83 0.26 10.48
CA THR A 213 -13.86 1.71 10.27
C THR A 213 -12.46 2.32 10.31
N THR A 214 -11.62 1.85 11.24
CA THR A 214 -10.19 2.19 11.28
C THR A 214 -9.49 1.76 10.00
N THR A 215 -9.76 0.54 9.54
CA THR A 215 -9.19 0.01 8.30
C THR A 215 -9.59 0.86 7.10
N ALA A 216 -10.85 1.29 7.01
CA ALA A 216 -11.35 2.14 5.94
C ALA A 216 -10.68 3.53 5.92
N VAL A 217 -10.48 4.13 7.11
CA VAL A 217 -9.75 5.41 7.25
C VAL A 217 -8.31 5.28 6.76
N ILE A 218 -7.58 4.25 7.22
CA ILE A 218 -6.18 4.03 6.83
C ILE A 218 -6.07 3.76 5.33
N ALA A 219 -6.93 2.93 4.77
CA ALA A 219 -6.95 2.65 3.33
C ALA A 219 -7.24 3.90 2.49
N ALA A 220 -8.18 4.75 2.94
CA ALA A 220 -8.48 6.02 2.27
C ALA A 220 -7.26 6.95 2.27
N LEU A 221 -6.55 7.05 3.39
CA LEU A 221 -5.31 7.84 3.50
C LEU A 221 -4.19 7.27 2.63
N GLN A 222 -4.05 5.94 2.53
CA GLN A 222 -3.10 5.31 1.62
C GLN A 222 -3.40 5.70 0.16
N VAL A 223 -4.65 5.54 -0.29
CA VAL A 223 -5.02 5.83 -1.68
C VAL A 223 -4.90 7.31 -1.99
N LEU A 224 -5.35 8.20 -1.10
CA LEU A 224 -5.18 9.65 -1.27
C LEU A 224 -3.70 10.04 -1.40
N THR A 225 -2.83 9.42 -0.60
CA THR A 225 -1.37 9.60 -0.69
C THR A 225 -0.83 9.10 -2.04
N GLY A 226 -1.30 7.94 -2.50
CA GLY A 226 -0.95 7.41 -3.82
C GLY A 226 -1.38 8.33 -4.96
N ILE A 227 -2.58 8.90 -4.89
CA ILE A 227 -3.08 9.90 -5.86
C ILE A 227 -2.16 11.12 -5.90
N LYS A 228 -1.71 11.61 -4.74
CA LYS A 228 -0.74 12.73 -4.67
C LYS A 228 0.59 12.37 -5.33
N ILE A 229 1.12 11.17 -5.06
CA ILE A 229 2.38 10.70 -5.65
C ILE A 229 2.27 10.62 -7.17
N ILE A 230 1.26 9.93 -7.69
CA ILE A 230 1.02 9.77 -9.13
C ILE A 230 0.74 11.12 -9.81
N SER A 231 0.03 12.02 -9.13
CA SER A 231 -0.21 13.38 -9.62
C SER A 231 0.99 14.31 -9.44
N LYS A 232 2.13 13.82 -8.92
CA LYS A 232 3.38 14.57 -8.68
C LYS A 232 3.20 15.76 -7.72
N GLN A 233 2.33 15.60 -6.72
CA GLN A 233 2.06 16.61 -5.69
C GLN A 233 2.95 16.34 -4.44
N TYR A 234 4.25 16.29 -4.63
CA TYR A 234 5.19 15.91 -3.58
C TYR A 234 5.21 16.89 -2.39
N ASP A 235 5.00 18.17 -2.64
CA ASP A 235 4.95 19.21 -1.60
C ASP A 235 3.69 19.12 -0.72
N ALA A 236 2.66 18.38 -1.18
CA ALA A 236 1.43 18.13 -0.44
C ALA A 236 1.42 16.78 0.28
N LEU A 237 2.52 16.03 0.22
CA LEU A 237 2.63 14.79 0.98
C LEU A 237 2.77 15.08 2.47
N PRO A 238 2.22 14.22 3.35
CA PRO A 238 2.58 14.25 4.77
C PRO A 238 4.10 14.04 4.90
N GLN A 239 4.68 14.49 6.01
CA GLN A 239 6.12 14.36 6.22
C GLN A 239 6.61 12.97 5.82
N ASN A 240 6.28 11.90 6.52
CA ASN A 240 6.38 10.53 6.00
C ASN A 240 5.62 9.49 6.83
N LEU A 241 4.95 9.91 7.89
CA LEU A 241 4.13 9.04 8.74
C LEU A 241 2.85 9.76 9.16
N ILE A 242 1.71 9.13 8.88
CA ILE A 242 0.41 9.51 9.42
C ILE A 242 0.06 8.51 10.50
N TYR A 243 -0.31 9.00 11.69
CA TYR A 243 -0.85 8.21 12.78
C TYR A 243 -2.31 8.58 13.03
N TYR A 244 -3.14 7.58 13.25
CA TYR A 244 -4.56 7.71 13.56
C TYR A 244 -4.91 6.87 14.77
N ASP A 245 -5.61 7.46 15.74
CA ASP A 245 -6.22 6.76 16.88
C ASP A 245 -7.72 7.10 16.92
N GLY A 246 -8.54 6.16 16.45
CA GLY A 246 -9.98 6.33 16.38
C GLY A 246 -10.66 6.36 17.75
N TYR A 247 -10.07 5.74 18.78
CA TYR A 247 -10.62 5.78 20.13
C TYR A 247 -10.48 7.16 20.78
N ARG A 248 -9.32 7.80 20.54
CA ARG A 248 -9.02 9.13 21.08
C ARG A 248 -9.34 10.28 20.14
N ASN A 249 -9.78 9.98 18.90
CA ASN A 249 -9.96 10.97 17.83
C ASN A 249 -8.69 11.78 17.53
N VAL A 250 -7.53 11.13 17.55
CA VAL A 250 -6.23 11.74 17.26
C VAL A 250 -5.84 11.44 15.82
N PHE A 251 -5.39 12.48 15.13
CA PHE A 251 -4.79 12.41 13.81
C PHE A 251 -3.51 13.22 13.81
N GLU A 252 -2.38 12.56 13.62
CA GLU A 252 -1.06 13.20 13.68
C GLU A 252 -0.26 12.92 12.43
N VAL A 253 0.48 13.93 11.99
CA VAL A 253 1.48 13.79 10.93
C VAL A 253 2.85 13.93 11.58
N LEU A 254 3.65 12.88 11.45
CA LEU A 254 4.93 12.73 12.12
C LEU A 254 6.05 12.57 11.08
N GLU A 255 7.26 12.91 11.46
CA GLU A 255 8.45 12.68 10.67
C GLU A 255 9.30 11.58 11.31
N VAL A 256 9.52 10.50 10.54
CA VAL A 256 10.54 9.49 10.84
C VAL A 256 11.83 9.94 10.14
N PRO A 257 12.90 10.24 10.87
CA PRO A 257 14.15 10.66 10.27
C PRO A 257 14.85 9.50 9.55
N ILE A 258 15.61 9.81 8.50
CA ILE A 258 16.45 8.82 7.83
C ILE A 258 17.53 8.35 8.80
N ASN A 259 17.56 7.04 9.06
CA ASN A 259 18.61 6.41 9.84
C ASN A 259 19.85 6.22 8.96
N LYS A 260 20.95 6.88 9.31
CA LYS A 260 22.24 6.81 8.57
C LYS A 260 22.82 5.39 8.51
N ASN A 261 22.45 4.53 9.45
CA ASN A 261 22.90 3.13 9.53
C ASN A 261 21.88 2.15 8.92
N CYS A 262 20.80 2.64 8.31
CA CYS A 262 19.82 1.78 7.65
C CYS A 262 20.42 1.11 6.40
N PRO A 263 20.32 -0.22 6.25
CA PRO A 263 20.91 -0.95 5.12
C PRO A 263 20.46 -0.40 3.76
N ASN A 264 19.19 -0.05 3.60
CA ASN A 264 18.63 0.46 2.37
C ASN A 264 19.25 1.81 1.95
N HIS A 265 19.61 2.67 2.92
CA HIS A 265 20.21 3.98 2.66
C HIS A 265 21.75 3.94 2.46
N ILE A 266 22.42 2.88 2.95
CA ILE A 266 23.86 2.67 2.74
C ILE A 266 24.15 2.20 1.32
N MET A 267 23.34 1.29 0.78
CA MET A 267 23.52 0.75 -0.58
C MET A 267 23.50 1.84 -1.65
N GLU A 268 22.73 2.91 -1.46
CA GLU A 268 22.68 4.04 -2.39
C GLU A 268 24.03 4.76 -2.53
N LYS A 269 24.82 4.85 -1.46
CA LYS A 269 26.15 5.49 -1.49
C LYS A 269 27.16 4.69 -2.30
N SER A 270 27.07 3.36 -2.28
CA SER A 270 27.97 2.47 -3.01
C SER A 270 27.74 2.47 -4.52
N THR A 271 26.50 2.64 -4.98
CA THR A 271 26.16 2.68 -6.40
C THR A 271 26.50 4.01 -7.07
N LYS A 272 26.44 5.13 -6.33
CA LYS A 272 26.87 6.45 -6.84
C LYS A 272 28.39 6.60 -6.96
N GLY A 273 29.16 5.83 -6.18
CA GLY A 273 30.64 5.82 -6.23
C GLY A 273 31.25 5.11 -7.45
N LYS A 274 30.49 4.28 -8.17
CA LYS A 274 30.99 3.51 -9.32
C LYS A 274 30.78 4.16 -10.69
N LYS A 275 30.24 5.38 -10.77
CA LYS A 275 30.03 6.10 -12.05
C LYS A 275 31.04 7.24 -12.28
N LYS A 276 32.30 7.08 -11.91
CA LYS A 276 33.37 7.99 -12.34
C LYS A 276 34.65 7.19 -12.50
N GLN A 277 34.85 6.61 -13.65
CA GLN A 277 36.13 6.50 -14.31
C GLN A 277 35.89 6.75 -15.79
N PRO A 278 36.32 7.90 -16.35
CA PRO A 278 36.55 8.03 -17.79
C PRO A 278 37.95 7.52 -18.07
N GLU A 279 38.07 6.64 -19.03
CA GLU A 279 39.29 6.49 -19.79
C GLU A 279 39.46 7.67 -20.72
#